data_70b0156f1c5fbe77ef0f965dee56492c
#
_entry.id   70b0156f1c5fbe77ef0f965dee56492c
#
_cell.length_a   1.000
_cell.length_b   1.000
_cell.length_c   1.000
_cell.angle_alpha   90.00
_cell.angle_beta   90.00
_cell.angle_gamma   90.00
#
_symmetry.space_group_name_H-M   'P 1'
#
loop_
_entity.id
_entity.type
_entity.pdbx_description
1 polymer ?
#
loop_
_entity_poly.entity_id
_entity_poly.type
_entity_poly.pdbx_seq_one_letter_code
_entity_poly.pdbx_strand_id
1 'polypeptide(L)'
;MIGSNTAVLCLQNGIDSFEAAARFHGGEKVLPGAAYVDGSLKGPGVVRQIGNDVELVFGEPDGAESPRCEAISATFRKAGIPANLSNNIQRTLWTKFLYIATTAGVMSLSRQTMDHLLPLPEWRRVIMGCMEEINTVGLALGVDLDQNIVQDTIEYIEGALDEMHASMHADILAGRPLELEALNGAVVRAGESAGVPTPTNNVIYAALKPFAFGS
;
A
#
# COMPACT_ATOMS: atom_id res chain seq x y z
N MET A 1 -26.74 5.51 -1.34
CA MET A 1 -26.37 5.10 0.03
C MET A 1 -25.51 6.15 0.77
N ILE A 2 -25.04 7.21 0.11
CA ILE A 2 -24.22 8.25 0.75
C ILE A 2 -25.11 9.46 1.06
N GLY A 3 -25.37 9.68 2.36
CA GLY A 3 -26.10 10.83 2.89
C GLY A 3 -25.19 11.98 3.30
N SER A 4 -25.79 13.02 3.90
CA SER A 4 -25.06 14.21 4.39
C SER A 4 -24.01 13.87 5.47
N ASN A 5 -24.29 12.88 6.32
CA ASN A 5 -23.46 12.50 7.45
C ASN A 5 -22.64 11.21 7.21
N THR A 6 -22.56 10.73 5.97
CA THR A 6 -21.77 9.54 5.64
C THR A 6 -20.31 9.91 5.47
N ALA A 7 -19.41 9.22 6.19
CA ALA A 7 -17.99 9.21 5.91
C ALA A 7 -17.63 7.98 5.08
N VAL A 8 -16.72 8.15 4.12
CA VAL A 8 -16.15 7.07 3.29
C VAL A 8 -14.70 6.89 3.72
N LEU A 9 -14.39 5.77 4.35
CA LEU A 9 -13.03 5.43 4.75
C LEU A 9 -12.39 4.54 3.68
N CYS A 10 -11.32 5.03 3.04
CA CYS A 10 -10.57 4.31 2.02
C CYS A 10 -9.45 3.50 2.70
N LEU A 11 -9.55 2.18 2.63
CA LEU A 11 -8.59 1.23 3.24
C LEU A 11 -7.87 0.36 2.20
N GLN A 12 -8.11 0.60 0.91
CA GLN A 12 -7.45 -0.10 -0.18
C GLN A 12 -5.94 0.18 -0.18
N ASN A 13 -5.17 -0.79 -0.69
CA ASN A 13 -3.75 -0.57 -0.94
C ASN A 13 -3.55 0.51 -2.02
N GLY A 14 -2.41 1.20 -1.95
CA GLY A 14 -2.08 2.29 -2.87
C GLY A 14 -2.18 3.65 -2.21
N ILE A 15 -1.90 4.69 -2.98
CA ILE A 15 -1.78 6.08 -2.52
C ILE A 15 -2.84 7.02 -3.11
N ASP A 16 -3.59 6.58 -4.12
CA ASP A 16 -4.51 7.41 -4.93
C ASP A 16 -5.99 7.06 -4.74
N SER A 17 -6.32 6.01 -3.97
CA SER A 17 -7.70 5.52 -3.81
C SER A 17 -8.62 6.55 -3.16
N PHE A 18 -8.12 7.30 -2.17
CA PHE A 18 -8.92 8.30 -1.49
C PHE A 18 -9.21 9.52 -2.38
N GLU A 19 -8.26 9.93 -3.22
CA GLU A 19 -8.46 11.02 -4.19
C GLU A 19 -9.48 10.62 -5.26
N ALA A 20 -9.42 9.37 -5.72
CA ALA A 20 -10.42 8.82 -6.64
C ALA A 20 -11.82 8.84 -6.01
N ALA A 21 -11.96 8.41 -4.76
CA ALA A 21 -13.23 8.46 -4.03
C ALA A 21 -13.71 9.91 -3.80
N ALA A 22 -12.78 10.82 -3.46
CA ALA A 22 -13.08 12.22 -3.22
C ALA A 22 -13.65 12.93 -4.45
N ARG A 23 -13.20 12.57 -5.66
CA ARG A 23 -13.75 13.09 -6.93
C ARG A 23 -15.22 12.75 -7.13
N PHE A 24 -15.69 11.62 -6.60
CA PHE A 24 -17.08 11.17 -6.74
C PHE A 24 -17.99 11.60 -5.59
N HIS A 25 -17.44 11.71 -4.36
CA HIS A 25 -18.25 11.85 -3.15
C HIS A 25 -18.06 13.19 -2.44
N GLY A 26 -17.09 14.01 -2.89
CA GLY A 26 -16.64 15.22 -2.21
C GLY A 26 -15.55 14.90 -1.19
N GLY A 27 -14.48 15.70 -1.19
CA GLY A 27 -13.31 15.49 -0.33
C GLY A 27 -13.65 15.52 1.16
N GLU A 28 -14.65 16.31 1.52
CA GLU A 28 -15.13 16.45 2.91
C GLU A 28 -15.74 15.16 3.48
N LYS A 29 -16.10 14.20 2.62
CA LYS A 29 -16.67 12.92 3.05
C LYS A 29 -15.69 11.79 3.11
N VAL A 30 -14.51 11.95 2.49
CA VAL A 30 -13.55 10.86 2.33
C VAL A 30 -12.43 10.98 3.35
N LEU A 31 -12.09 9.86 3.97
CA LEU A 31 -10.96 9.72 4.87
C LEU A 31 -9.95 8.73 4.28
N PRO A 32 -8.69 9.12 4.10
CA PRO A 32 -7.62 8.19 3.78
C PRO A 32 -7.27 7.31 4.99
N GLY A 33 -6.90 6.06 4.72
CA GLY A 33 -6.49 5.13 5.77
C GLY A 33 -5.70 3.95 5.23
N ALA A 34 -5.00 3.29 6.13
CA ALA A 34 -4.26 2.05 5.91
C ALA A 34 -4.84 0.94 6.79
N ALA A 35 -5.05 -0.24 6.21
CA ALA A 35 -5.35 -1.44 6.95
C ALA A 35 -4.11 -2.36 6.96
N TYR A 36 -3.66 -2.72 8.14
CA TYR A 36 -2.63 -3.73 8.34
C TYR A 36 -3.35 -5.01 8.73
N VAL A 37 -3.56 -5.88 7.77
CA VAL A 37 -4.23 -7.17 7.93
C VAL A 37 -3.78 -8.08 6.81
N ASP A 38 -3.46 -9.32 7.14
CA ASP A 38 -3.26 -10.37 6.15
C ASP A 38 -4.48 -11.28 6.11
N GLY A 39 -5.03 -11.45 4.92
CA GLY A 39 -6.25 -12.21 4.73
C GLY A 39 -6.41 -12.72 3.30
N SER A 40 -7.12 -13.83 3.17
CA SER A 40 -7.41 -14.43 1.88
C SER A 40 -8.85 -14.86 1.76
N LEU A 41 -9.43 -14.65 0.57
CA LEU A 41 -10.75 -15.17 0.24
C LEU A 41 -10.66 -16.67 -0.04
N LYS A 42 -11.34 -17.49 0.76
CA LYS A 42 -11.37 -18.96 0.59
C LYS A 42 -12.57 -19.44 -0.22
N GLY A 43 -13.56 -18.60 -0.39
CA GLY A 43 -14.77 -18.88 -1.15
C GLY A 43 -15.77 -17.74 -0.97
N PRO A 44 -16.93 -17.78 -1.64
CA PRO A 44 -17.96 -16.76 -1.49
C PRO A 44 -18.37 -16.56 -0.03
N GLY A 45 -18.18 -15.35 0.51
CA GLY A 45 -18.50 -15.00 1.89
C GLY A 45 -17.57 -15.58 2.96
N VAL A 46 -16.46 -16.25 2.58
CA VAL A 46 -15.52 -16.86 3.53
C VAL A 46 -14.15 -16.20 3.40
N VAL A 47 -13.78 -15.41 4.41
CA VAL A 47 -12.45 -14.79 4.54
C VAL A 47 -11.66 -15.52 5.61
N ARG A 48 -10.41 -15.86 5.32
CA ARG A 48 -9.45 -16.39 6.29
C ARG A 48 -8.44 -15.30 6.60
N GLN A 49 -8.36 -14.91 7.87
CA GLN A 49 -7.27 -14.08 8.39
C GLN A 49 -6.04 -14.96 8.63
N ILE A 50 -4.86 -14.41 8.32
CA ILE A 50 -3.55 -15.00 8.59
C ILE A 50 -2.89 -14.14 9.67
N GLY A 51 -2.35 -14.79 10.69
CA GLY A 51 -1.84 -14.07 11.87
C GLY A 51 -2.96 -13.46 12.73
N ASN A 52 -2.56 -12.74 13.77
CA ASN A 52 -3.47 -12.10 14.72
C ASN A 52 -3.45 -10.57 14.63
N ASP A 53 -2.53 -10.02 13.84
CA ASP A 53 -2.32 -8.59 13.76
C ASP A 53 -3.36 -7.97 12.81
N VAL A 54 -4.19 -7.12 13.38
CA VAL A 54 -5.12 -6.27 12.65
C VAL A 54 -4.99 -4.87 13.21
N GLU A 55 -4.70 -3.92 12.35
CA GLU A 55 -4.67 -2.50 12.73
C GLU A 55 -5.22 -1.66 11.59
N LEU A 56 -6.03 -0.66 11.96
CA LEU A 56 -6.44 0.42 11.06
C LEU A 56 -5.77 1.70 11.49
N VAL A 57 -5.18 2.42 10.53
CA VAL A 57 -4.63 3.77 10.76
C VAL A 57 -5.29 4.70 9.76
N PHE A 58 -5.93 5.76 10.23
CA PHE A 58 -6.59 6.72 9.35
C PHE A 58 -6.61 8.11 9.99
N GLY A 59 -6.96 9.13 9.22
CA GLY A 59 -7.03 10.50 9.71
C GLY A 59 -7.58 11.45 8.68
N GLU A 60 -7.72 12.72 9.07
CA GLU A 60 -8.04 13.78 8.13
C GLU A 60 -6.88 13.99 7.15
N PRO A 61 -7.17 14.33 5.87
CA PRO A 61 -6.11 14.55 4.87
C PRO A 61 -5.10 15.64 5.25
N ASP A 62 -5.52 16.62 6.05
CA ASP A 62 -4.70 17.73 6.56
C ASP A 62 -4.05 17.46 7.92
N GLY A 63 -4.27 16.26 8.49
CA GLY A 63 -3.76 15.85 9.79
C GLY A 63 -4.50 16.46 10.99
N ALA A 64 -5.60 17.17 10.78
CA ALA A 64 -6.37 17.78 11.86
C ALA A 64 -7.08 16.72 12.73
N GLU A 65 -7.21 17.00 14.01
CA GLU A 65 -8.10 16.24 14.88
C GLU A 65 -9.56 16.56 14.51
N SER A 66 -10.42 15.54 14.41
CA SER A 66 -11.82 15.75 14.08
C SER A 66 -12.76 14.84 14.87
N PRO A 67 -13.95 15.35 15.24
CA PRO A 67 -14.95 14.54 15.93
C PRO A 67 -15.39 13.31 15.15
N ARG A 68 -15.40 13.35 13.80
CA ARG A 68 -15.76 12.19 12.98
C ARG A 68 -14.70 11.09 13.04
N CYS A 69 -13.42 11.44 13.00
CA CYS A 69 -12.33 10.47 13.14
C CYS A 69 -12.37 9.81 14.52
N GLU A 70 -12.58 10.58 15.59
CA GLU A 70 -12.72 10.05 16.95
C GLU A 70 -13.91 9.09 17.09
N ALA A 71 -15.07 9.45 16.56
CA ALA A 71 -16.27 8.60 16.60
C ALA A 71 -16.08 7.29 15.82
N ILE A 72 -15.43 7.35 14.65
CA ILE A 72 -15.12 6.16 13.83
C ILE A 72 -14.12 5.27 14.56
N SER A 73 -13.02 5.82 15.09
CA SER A 73 -12.01 5.09 15.86
C SER A 73 -12.63 4.41 17.09
N ALA A 74 -13.43 5.14 17.85
CA ALA A 74 -14.13 4.58 19.01
C ALA A 74 -15.07 3.42 18.63
N THR A 75 -15.73 3.51 17.46
CA THR A 75 -16.61 2.45 16.95
C THR A 75 -15.84 1.18 16.61
N PHE A 76 -14.70 1.31 15.92
CA PHE A 76 -13.83 0.16 15.62
C PHE A 76 -13.27 -0.47 16.88
N ARG A 77 -12.76 0.33 17.82
CA ARG A 77 -12.22 -0.16 19.10
C ARG A 77 -13.29 -0.88 19.93
N LYS A 78 -14.52 -0.37 19.94
CA LYS A 78 -15.66 -1.05 20.59
C LYS A 78 -15.99 -2.40 19.95
N ALA A 79 -15.74 -2.54 18.64
CA ALA A 79 -15.87 -3.80 17.92
C ALA A 79 -14.66 -4.74 18.07
N GLY A 80 -13.65 -4.37 18.86
CA GLY A 80 -12.43 -5.14 19.07
C GLY A 80 -11.40 -5.00 17.95
N ILE A 81 -11.54 -3.99 17.07
CA ILE A 81 -10.62 -3.71 15.97
C ILE A 81 -9.73 -2.54 16.39
N PRO A 82 -8.40 -2.72 16.55
CA PRO A 82 -7.47 -1.65 16.79
C PRO A 82 -7.55 -0.58 15.68
N ALA A 83 -7.80 0.65 16.07
CA ALA A 83 -7.96 1.77 15.14
C ALA A 83 -7.27 3.01 15.70
N ASN A 84 -6.19 3.43 15.05
CA ASN A 84 -5.35 4.54 15.46
C ASN A 84 -5.55 5.75 14.53
N LEU A 85 -5.54 6.93 15.11
CA LEU A 85 -5.63 8.18 14.35
C LEU A 85 -4.23 8.69 14.03
N SER A 86 -4.03 9.06 12.77
CA SER A 86 -2.79 9.65 12.29
C SER A 86 -2.96 11.15 12.11
N ASN A 87 -2.02 11.93 12.63
CA ASN A 87 -1.89 13.34 12.34
C ASN A 87 -1.06 13.64 11.07
N ASN A 88 -0.53 12.60 10.42
CA ASN A 88 0.15 12.65 9.13
C ASN A 88 -0.17 11.39 8.33
N ILE A 89 -1.40 11.29 7.86
CA ILE A 89 -1.88 10.10 7.15
C ILE A 89 -1.13 9.88 5.82
N GLN A 90 -0.66 10.95 5.18
CA GLN A 90 0.14 10.82 3.96
C GLN A 90 1.46 10.07 4.22
N ARG A 91 2.17 10.42 5.30
CA ARG A 91 3.36 9.66 5.72
C ARG A 91 3.01 8.19 5.96
N THR A 92 1.93 7.91 6.68
CA THR A 92 1.48 6.54 6.97
C THR A 92 1.23 5.75 5.69
N LEU A 93 0.49 6.33 4.74
CA LEU A 93 0.18 5.69 3.45
C LEU A 93 1.44 5.41 2.63
N TRP A 94 2.33 6.40 2.50
CA TRP A 94 3.54 6.26 1.70
C TRP A 94 4.56 5.33 2.33
N THR A 95 4.67 5.29 3.67
CA THR A 95 5.52 4.31 4.38
C THR A 95 5.04 2.88 4.09
N LYS A 96 3.75 2.61 4.24
CA LYS A 96 3.17 1.32 3.86
C LYS A 96 3.35 1.03 2.38
N PHE A 97 3.10 2.02 1.52
CA PHE A 97 3.17 1.89 0.08
C PHE A 97 4.56 1.52 -0.42
N LEU A 98 5.61 2.14 0.13
CA LEU A 98 7.00 1.81 -0.19
C LEU A 98 7.27 0.30 0.02
N TYR A 99 6.84 -0.24 1.14
CA TYR A 99 6.96 -1.66 1.45
C TYR A 99 6.14 -2.53 0.49
N ILE A 100 4.83 -2.28 0.37
CA ILE A 100 3.94 -3.18 -0.38
C ILE A 100 4.16 -3.12 -1.90
N ALA A 101 4.41 -1.93 -2.47
CA ALA A 101 4.64 -1.80 -3.92
C ALA A 101 5.95 -2.49 -4.33
N THR A 102 6.99 -2.39 -3.49
CA THR A 102 8.26 -3.07 -3.73
C THR A 102 8.11 -4.58 -3.62
N THR A 103 7.63 -5.10 -2.49
CA THR A 103 7.54 -6.55 -2.27
C THR A 103 6.59 -7.21 -3.24
N ALA A 104 5.40 -6.65 -3.45
CA ALA A 104 4.43 -7.14 -4.42
C ALA A 104 4.99 -7.15 -5.85
N GLY A 105 5.65 -6.05 -6.26
CA GLY A 105 6.23 -5.91 -7.60
C GLY A 105 7.32 -6.92 -7.90
N VAL A 106 8.36 -7.00 -7.05
CA VAL A 106 9.52 -7.86 -7.30
C VAL A 106 9.18 -9.35 -7.16
N MET A 107 8.37 -9.73 -6.17
CA MET A 107 7.93 -11.12 -5.99
C MET A 107 7.02 -11.58 -7.15
N SER A 108 6.13 -10.72 -7.62
CA SER A 108 5.27 -11.02 -8.78
C SER A 108 6.07 -11.13 -10.07
N LEU A 109 7.06 -10.25 -10.29
CA LEU A 109 7.90 -10.27 -11.47
C LEU A 109 8.73 -11.55 -11.55
N SER A 110 9.37 -11.92 -10.43
CA SER A 110 10.27 -13.07 -10.34
C SER A 110 9.54 -14.41 -10.17
N ARG A 111 8.30 -14.41 -9.69
CA ARG A 111 7.56 -15.60 -9.20
C ARG A 111 8.26 -16.29 -8.02
N GLN A 112 9.09 -15.54 -7.28
CA GLN A 112 9.84 -16.03 -6.14
C GLN A 112 9.47 -15.26 -4.87
N THR A 113 9.73 -15.85 -3.72
CA THR A 113 9.56 -15.24 -2.41
C THR A 113 10.78 -14.38 -2.04
N MET A 114 10.64 -13.49 -1.07
CA MET A 114 11.66 -12.51 -0.73
C MET A 114 12.94 -13.15 -0.16
N ASP A 115 12.80 -14.27 0.57
CA ASP A 115 13.93 -15.08 1.09
C ASP A 115 14.83 -15.64 -0.02
N HIS A 116 14.27 -15.90 -1.21
CA HIS A 116 15.04 -16.31 -2.39
C HIS A 116 15.63 -15.11 -3.16
N LEU A 117 15.00 -13.96 -3.11
CA LEU A 117 15.42 -12.78 -3.89
C LEU A 117 16.49 -11.96 -3.18
N LEU A 118 16.25 -11.64 -1.91
CA LEU A 118 17.07 -10.68 -1.18
C LEU A 118 18.54 -11.07 -1.02
N PRO A 119 18.90 -12.37 -0.88
CA PRO A 119 20.30 -12.80 -0.84
C PRO A 119 21.07 -12.62 -2.16
N LEU A 120 20.36 -12.46 -3.30
CA LEU A 120 20.96 -12.29 -4.60
C LEU A 120 21.35 -10.82 -4.83
N PRO A 121 22.64 -10.47 -5.05
CA PRO A 121 23.06 -9.08 -5.21
C PRO A 121 22.34 -8.34 -6.34
N GLU A 122 21.97 -9.04 -7.42
CA GLU A 122 21.22 -8.49 -8.56
C GLU A 122 19.82 -8.08 -8.13
N TRP A 123 19.10 -8.93 -7.41
CA TRP A 123 17.77 -8.63 -6.91
C TRP A 123 17.78 -7.62 -5.78
N ARG A 124 18.78 -7.68 -4.90
CA ARG A 124 18.94 -6.64 -3.87
C ARG A 124 19.02 -5.25 -4.48
N ARG A 125 19.78 -5.08 -5.58
CA ARG A 125 19.84 -3.79 -6.30
C ARG A 125 18.47 -3.37 -6.89
N VAL A 126 17.70 -4.32 -7.43
CA VAL A 126 16.35 -4.04 -7.94
C VAL A 126 15.41 -3.63 -6.82
N ILE A 127 15.43 -4.36 -5.69
CA ILE A 127 14.61 -4.06 -4.51
C ILE A 127 14.92 -2.66 -3.98
N MET A 128 16.21 -2.37 -3.76
CA MET A 128 16.66 -1.05 -3.28
C MET A 128 16.28 0.06 -4.26
N GLY A 129 16.55 -0.13 -5.56
CA GLY A 129 16.19 0.85 -6.58
C GLY A 129 14.68 1.12 -6.64
N CYS A 130 13.85 0.09 -6.49
CA CYS A 130 12.40 0.24 -6.42
C CYS A 130 11.98 1.13 -5.24
N MET A 131 12.54 0.88 -4.05
CA MET A 131 12.26 1.67 -2.83
C MET A 131 12.76 3.11 -2.94
N GLU A 132 13.99 3.32 -3.44
CA GLU A 132 14.59 4.64 -3.61
C GLU A 132 13.79 5.53 -4.56
N GLU A 133 13.27 4.95 -5.65
CA GLU A 133 12.37 5.64 -6.57
C GLU A 133 11.08 6.07 -5.86
N ILE A 134 10.43 5.16 -5.12
CA ILE A 134 9.19 5.46 -4.37
C ILE A 134 9.44 6.57 -3.34
N ASN A 135 10.53 6.47 -2.57
CA ASN A 135 10.93 7.50 -1.61
C ASN A 135 11.14 8.85 -2.29
N THR A 136 11.89 8.88 -3.39
CA THR A 136 12.18 10.12 -4.14
C THR A 136 10.91 10.76 -4.67
N VAL A 137 9.98 9.96 -5.20
CA VAL A 137 8.68 10.45 -5.68
C VAL A 137 7.86 11.02 -4.53
N GLY A 138 7.78 10.31 -3.38
CA GLY A 138 7.05 10.79 -2.21
C GLY A 138 7.58 12.13 -1.71
N LEU A 139 8.91 12.27 -1.57
CA LEU A 139 9.55 13.53 -1.17
C LEU A 139 9.29 14.66 -2.18
N ALA A 140 9.35 14.38 -3.48
CA ALA A 140 9.07 15.35 -4.53
C ALA A 140 7.61 15.84 -4.53
N LEU A 141 6.68 14.99 -4.08
CA LEU A 141 5.27 15.34 -3.87
C LEU A 141 4.99 16.00 -2.51
N GLY A 142 6.04 16.27 -1.71
CA GLY A 142 5.94 16.97 -0.43
C GLY A 142 5.52 16.07 0.74
N VAL A 143 5.57 14.76 0.59
CA VAL A 143 5.33 13.84 1.71
C VAL A 143 6.51 13.86 2.66
N ASP A 144 6.25 14.08 3.94
CA ASP A 144 7.26 14.13 5.00
C ASP A 144 7.68 12.71 5.41
N LEU A 145 8.47 12.03 4.57
CA LEU A 145 8.98 10.69 4.81
C LEU A 145 10.22 10.73 5.73
N ASP A 146 10.39 9.66 6.50
CA ASP A 146 11.59 9.51 7.33
C ASP A 146 12.84 9.38 6.47
N GLN A 147 13.95 10.01 6.90
CA GLN A 147 15.20 10.02 6.16
C GLN A 147 15.77 8.60 5.93
N ASN A 148 15.51 7.69 6.86
CA ASN A 148 16.01 6.31 6.83
C ASN A 148 14.96 5.30 6.34
N ILE A 149 13.81 5.76 5.80
CA ILE A 149 12.67 4.89 5.47
C ILE A 149 13.04 3.68 4.60
N VAL A 150 13.97 3.85 3.65
CA VAL A 150 14.44 2.75 2.77
C VAL A 150 15.26 1.75 3.59
N GLN A 151 16.16 2.23 4.44
CA GLN A 151 16.99 1.39 5.28
C GLN A 151 16.15 0.65 6.33
N ASP A 152 15.25 1.35 7.00
CA ASP A 152 14.36 0.77 8.01
C ASP A 152 13.44 -0.29 7.37
N THR A 153 12.97 -0.04 6.14
CA THR A 153 12.13 -1.00 5.42
C THR A 153 12.90 -2.24 5.00
N ILE A 154 14.15 -2.13 4.52
CA ILE A 154 14.95 -3.30 4.17
C ILE A 154 15.30 -4.14 5.39
N GLU A 155 15.61 -3.50 6.53
CA GLU A 155 15.86 -4.18 7.80
C GLU A 155 14.61 -4.91 8.30
N TYR A 156 13.43 -4.30 8.18
CA TYR A 156 12.16 -4.95 8.48
C TYR A 156 11.94 -6.19 7.60
N ILE A 157 12.20 -6.07 6.29
CA ILE A 157 12.09 -7.20 5.35
C ILE A 157 13.06 -8.33 5.73
N GLU A 158 14.32 -8.00 6.05
CA GLU A 158 15.34 -8.97 6.48
C GLU A 158 14.94 -9.71 7.76
N GLY A 159 14.25 -9.03 8.67
CA GLY A 159 13.75 -9.62 9.92
C GLY A 159 12.50 -10.49 9.78
N ALA A 160 11.77 -10.41 8.66
CA ALA A 160 10.47 -11.06 8.46
C ALA A 160 10.42 -11.98 7.22
N LEU A 161 11.56 -12.39 6.68
CA LEU A 161 11.64 -13.13 5.40
C LEU A 161 10.74 -14.37 5.34
N ASP A 162 10.71 -15.18 6.39
CA ASP A 162 9.96 -16.44 6.43
C ASP A 162 8.44 -16.25 6.52
N GLU A 163 8.00 -15.08 6.97
CA GLU A 163 6.58 -14.75 7.18
C GLU A 163 6.00 -13.86 6.08
N MET A 164 6.84 -13.47 5.12
CA MET A 164 6.47 -12.45 4.14
C MET A 164 5.61 -13.00 3.02
N HIS A 165 4.41 -12.44 2.90
CA HIS A 165 3.47 -12.74 1.85
C HIS A 165 3.06 -11.45 1.10
N ALA A 166 2.95 -11.53 -0.23
CA ALA A 166 2.39 -10.46 -1.05
C ALA A 166 1.15 -10.98 -1.77
N SER A 167 0.02 -10.30 -1.59
CA SER A 167 -1.26 -10.68 -2.22
C SER A 167 -1.15 -10.73 -3.74
N MET A 168 -0.53 -9.72 -4.36
CA MET A 168 -0.35 -9.68 -5.81
C MET A 168 0.55 -10.82 -6.33
N HIS A 169 1.55 -11.29 -5.54
CA HIS A 169 2.33 -12.47 -5.88
C HIS A 169 1.47 -13.74 -5.88
N ALA A 170 0.61 -13.91 -4.86
CA ALA A 170 -0.33 -15.03 -4.83
C ALA A 170 -1.36 -14.94 -5.97
N ASP A 171 -1.76 -13.73 -6.37
CA ASP A 171 -2.69 -13.51 -7.48
C ASP A 171 -2.09 -13.91 -8.83
N ILE A 172 -0.86 -13.49 -9.12
CA ILE A 172 -0.22 -13.85 -10.40
C ILE A 172 0.06 -15.35 -10.50
N LEU A 173 0.43 -16.01 -9.40
CA LEU A 173 0.61 -17.46 -9.39
C LEU A 173 -0.71 -18.22 -9.61
N ALA A 174 -1.83 -17.62 -9.22
CA ALA A 174 -3.16 -18.18 -9.39
C ALA A 174 -3.88 -17.71 -10.67
N GLY A 175 -3.23 -16.93 -11.54
CA GLY A 175 -3.84 -16.37 -12.75
C GLY A 175 -4.96 -15.36 -12.48
N ARG A 176 -4.98 -14.73 -11.31
CA ARG A 176 -6.00 -13.73 -10.93
C ARG A 176 -5.60 -12.32 -11.37
N PRO A 177 -6.55 -11.38 -11.48
CA PRO A 177 -6.26 -9.97 -11.71
C PRO A 177 -5.35 -9.39 -10.63
N LEU A 178 -4.46 -8.47 -11.05
CA LEU A 178 -3.42 -7.87 -10.20
C LEU A 178 -3.80 -6.46 -9.75
N GLU A 179 -3.42 -6.08 -8.53
CA GLU A 179 -3.45 -4.68 -8.05
C GLU A 179 -2.33 -3.81 -8.67
N LEU A 180 -1.84 -4.18 -9.86
CA LEU A 180 -0.69 -3.57 -10.51
C LEU A 180 -0.82 -2.06 -10.72
N GLU A 181 -2.03 -1.60 -11.09
CA GLU A 181 -2.32 -0.17 -11.30
C GLU A 181 -2.25 0.63 -10.00
N ALA A 182 -2.70 0.06 -8.90
CA ALA A 182 -2.69 0.70 -7.59
C ALA A 182 -1.31 0.68 -6.91
N LEU A 183 -0.39 -0.19 -7.37
CA LEU A 183 0.95 -0.36 -6.83
C LEU A 183 2.01 0.24 -7.78
N ASN A 184 2.79 -0.56 -8.51
CA ASN A 184 3.86 -0.03 -9.36
C ASN A 184 3.36 0.92 -10.45
N GLY A 185 2.14 0.74 -10.96
CA GLY A 185 1.50 1.69 -11.87
C GLY A 185 1.27 3.06 -11.23
N ALA A 186 0.90 3.11 -9.94
CA ALA A 186 0.76 4.37 -9.21
C ALA A 186 2.11 5.07 -9.00
N VAL A 187 3.19 4.31 -8.75
CA VAL A 187 4.55 4.88 -8.66
C VAL A 187 4.95 5.55 -9.96
N VAL A 188 4.73 4.88 -11.10
CA VAL A 188 5.07 5.42 -12.43
C VAL A 188 4.30 6.72 -12.69
N ARG A 189 2.98 6.72 -12.49
CA ARG A 189 2.14 7.93 -12.69
C ARG A 189 2.53 9.07 -11.74
N ALA A 190 2.79 8.76 -10.48
CA ALA A 190 3.22 9.74 -9.49
C ALA A 190 4.59 10.33 -9.85
N GLY A 191 5.54 9.49 -10.32
CA GLY A 191 6.84 9.91 -10.81
C GLY A 191 6.73 10.83 -12.03
N GLU A 192 5.91 10.48 -13.02
CA GLU A 192 5.62 11.34 -14.18
C GLU A 192 5.07 12.71 -13.76
N SER A 193 4.11 12.71 -12.82
CA SER A 193 3.52 13.95 -12.30
C SER A 193 4.53 14.83 -11.54
N ALA A 194 5.46 14.20 -10.82
CA ALA A 194 6.49 14.88 -10.02
C ALA A 194 7.76 15.23 -10.84
N GLY A 195 7.86 14.76 -12.08
CA GLY A 195 9.08 14.90 -12.90
C GLY A 195 10.24 14.04 -12.38
N VAL A 196 9.96 12.95 -11.67
CA VAL A 196 10.94 12.04 -11.08
C VAL A 196 10.99 10.74 -11.90
N PRO A 197 12.16 10.35 -12.44
CA PRO A 197 12.30 9.08 -13.15
C PRO A 197 12.09 7.88 -12.22
N THR A 198 11.34 6.88 -12.71
CA THR A 198 11.06 5.63 -11.98
C THR A 198 11.37 4.38 -12.84
N PRO A 199 12.61 4.24 -13.34
CA PRO A 199 12.95 3.20 -14.31
C PRO A 199 12.73 1.78 -13.78
N THR A 200 13.05 1.50 -12.52
CA THR A 200 12.86 0.19 -11.90
C THR A 200 11.38 -0.16 -11.79
N ASN A 201 10.57 0.73 -11.23
CA ASN A 201 9.12 0.53 -11.13
C ASN A 201 8.46 0.44 -12.51
N ASN A 202 8.94 1.20 -13.50
CA ASN A 202 8.42 1.16 -14.86
C ASN A 202 8.69 -0.20 -15.54
N VAL A 203 9.88 -0.79 -15.33
CA VAL A 203 10.19 -2.13 -15.85
C VAL A 203 9.29 -3.18 -15.18
N ILE A 204 9.13 -3.13 -13.86
CA ILE A 204 8.23 -4.04 -13.12
C ILE A 204 6.80 -3.90 -13.65
N TYR A 205 6.30 -2.66 -13.75
CA TYR A 205 4.96 -2.36 -14.25
C TYR A 205 4.76 -2.89 -15.68
N ALA A 206 5.67 -2.57 -16.60
CA ALA A 206 5.58 -3.00 -18.00
C ALA A 206 5.61 -4.53 -18.15
N ALA A 207 6.48 -5.22 -17.41
CA ALA A 207 6.61 -6.67 -17.47
C ALA A 207 5.38 -7.41 -16.89
N LEU A 208 4.72 -6.82 -15.88
CA LEU A 208 3.51 -7.39 -15.27
C LEU A 208 2.21 -6.98 -16.00
N LYS A 209 2.23 -5.93 -16.82
CA LYS A 209 1.05 -5.41 -17.52
C LYS A 209 0.28 -6.43 -18.35
N PRO A 210 0.91 -7.37 -19.07
CA PRO A 210 0.19 -8.42 -19.80
C PRO A 210 -0.68 -9.33 -18.92
N PHE A 211 -0.38 -9.40 -17.62
CA PHE A 211 -1.07 -10.24 -16.64
C PHE A 211 -2.05 -9.46 -15.76
N ALA A 212 -2.23 -8.16 -15.99
CA ALA A 212 -3.02 -7.28 -15.11
C ALA A 212 -4.47 -7.75 -14.90
N PHE A 213 -5.07 -8.39 -15.89
CA PHE A 213 -6.46 -8.87 -15.83
C PHE A 213 -6.58 -10.37 -15.57
N GLY A 214 -5.50 -11.03 -15.21
CA GLY A 214 -5.40 -12.46 -15.04
C GLY A 214 -5.03 -13.19 -16.35
N SER A 215 -4.74 -14.48 -16.26
CA SER A 215 -4.35 -15.34 -17.39
C SER A 215 -5.38 -16.44 -17.62
#